data_91f1d61bae02809b3f25bc247c7fd486
#
_entry.id   91f1d61bae02809b3f25bc247c7fd486
#
_cell.length_a   1.000
_cell.length_b   1.000
_cell.length_c   1.000
_cell.angle_alpha   90.00
_cell.angle_beta   90.00
_cell.angle_gamma   90.00
#
_symmetry.space_group_name_H-M   'P 1'
#
loop_
_entity.id
_entity.type
_entity.pdbx_description
1 polymer ?
#
loop_
_entity_poly.entity_id
_entity_poly.type
_entity_poly.pdbx_seq_one_letter_code
_entity_poly.pdbx_strand_id
1 'polypeptide(L)'
;KKDATDEEFRATALEIIPLCKETDTILVFDDRVDMTRELAPHGVHLGKEDMPPRQAREELGAGAIIGVTCNTIDDILATRGIDIDYIGLGPFRHTETKRRLAPVLGLEGYKTIVKAAREAGIETPIVAIGGITLDDVEPLMATGVNGIAMSGAIINADDPMLYTSSVMERLLGINKNR
;
A
#
# COMPACT_ATOMS: atom_id res chain seq x y z
N LYS A 1 13.46 0.26 3.28
CA LYS A 1 14.32 -0.08 4.45
C LYS A 1 13.92 0.80 5.64
N LYS A 2 13.12 0.28 6.58
CA LYS A 2 12.75 1.05 7.79
C LYS A 2 13.94 1.39 8.70
N ASP A 3 15.00 0.60 8.65
CA ASP A 3 16.23 0.80 9.45
C ASP A 3 17.32 1.60 8.70
N ALA A 4 17.03 2.16 7.52
CA ALA A 4 17.98 2.99 6.79
C ALA A 4 18.16 4.36 7.46
N THR A 5 19.39 4.86 7.50
CA THR A 5 19.65 6.24 7.89
C THR A 5 19.02 7.20 6.88
N ASP A 6 18.83 8.47 7.25
CA ASP A 6 18.30 9.49 6.34
C ASP A 6 19.19 9.68 5.10
N GLU A 7 20.50 9.55 5.27
CA GLU A 7 21.46 9.65 4.18
C GLU A 7 21.34 8.48 3.19
N GLU A 8 21.24 7.24 3.69
CA GLU A 8 21.02 6.04 2.87
C GLU A 8 19.67 6.07 2.15
N PHE A 9 18.62 6.52 2.83
CA PHE A 9 17.30 6.67 2.24
C PHE A 9 17.32 7.69 1.11
N ARG A 10 17.90 8.88 1.37
CA ARG A 10 18.06 9.96 0.40
C ARG A 10 18.83 9.50 -0.84
N ALA A 11 19.96 8.83 -0.65
CA ALA A 11 20.77 8.31 -1.78
C ALA A 11 19.93 7.37 -2.65
N THR A 12 19.25 6.40 -2.04
CA THR A 12 18.36 5.47 -2.76
C THR A 12 17.20 6.21 -3.47
N ALA A 13 16.57 7.18 -2.81
CA ALA A 13 15.48 7.95 -3.39
C ALA A 13 15.92 8.73 -4.64
N LEU A 14 17.10 9.36 -4.59
CA LEU A 14 17.65 10.12 -5.71
C LEU A 14 17.98 9.23 -6.93
N GLU A 15 18.28 7.96 -6.74
CA GLU A 15 18.45 6.99 -7.82
C GLU A 15 17.11 6.53 -8.43
N ILE A 16 16.08 6.36 -7.59
CA ILE A 16 14.77 5.80 -8.01
C ILE A 16 13.86 6.86 -8.64
N ILE A 17 13.87 8.09 -8.15
CA ILE A 17 12.98 9.17 -8.63
C ILE A 17 13.05 9.37 -10.16
N PRO A 18 14.24 9.45 -10.79
CA PRO A 18 14.33 9.58 -12.24
C PRO A 18 13.69 8.40 -12.99
N LEU A 19 13.94 7.17 -12.51
CA LEU A 19 13.40 5.94 -13.11
C LEU A 19 11.85 5.93 -13.05
N CYS A 20 11.28 6.32 -11.91
CA CYS A 20 9.83 6.43 -11.78
C CYS A 20 9.23 7.48 -12.73
N LYS A 21 9.93 8.60 -12.93
CA LYS A 21 9.51 9.64 -13.90
C LYS A 21 9.57 9.16 -15.34
N GLU A 22 10.61 8.42 -15.72
CA GLU A 22 10.77 7.87 -17.08
C GLU A 22 9.69 6.84 -17.42
N THR A 23 9.22 6.09 -16.40
CA THR A 23 8.23 5.01 -16.57
C THR A 23 6.82 5.41 -16.20
N ASP A 24 6.56 6.68 -15.87
CA ASP A 24 5.28 7.19 -15.37
C ASP A 24 4.75 6.38 -14.16
N THR A 25 5.69 5.96 -13.29
CA THR A 25 5.40 5.16 -12.10
C THR A 25 5.21 6.06 -10.89
N ILE A 26 4.10 5.90 -10.19
CA ILE A 26 3.84 6.61 -8.93
C ILE A 26 4.79 6.09 -7.85
N LEU A 27 5.60 6.99 -7.29
CA LEU A 27 6.51 6.70 -6.19
C LEU A 27 5.94 7.24 -4.89
N VAL A 28 5.76 6.36 -3.90
CA VAL A 28 5.28 6.69 -2.56
C VAL A 28 6.35 6.27 -1.56
N PHE A 29 6.78 7.18 -0.68
CA PHE A 29 7.72 6.86 0.38
C PHE A 29 7.00 6.20 1.56
N ASP A 30 7.69 5.31 2.27
CA ASP A 30 7.19 4.68 3.50
C ASP A 30 7.66 5.51 4.70
N ASP A 31 6.71 6.10 5.46
CA ASP A 31 6.89 6.80 6.73
C ASP A 31 7.54 8.22 6.70
N ARG A 32 8.36 8.54 5.77
CA ARG A 32 9.23 9.71 5.82
C ARG A 32 8.61 10.98 5.23
N VAL A 33 7.75 11.66 6.01
CA VAL A 33 7.04 12.89 5.57
C VAL A 33 8.00 14.03 5.25
N ASP A 34 9.04 14.22 6.05
CA ASP A 34 10.08 15.23 5.86
C ASP A 34 10.84 15.03 4.54
N MET A 35 11.26 13.78 4.26
CA MET A 35 11.89 13.40 2.99
C MET A 35 10.92 13.53 1.81
N THR A 36 9.64 13.22 2.02
CA THR A 36 8.59 13.39 1.01
C THR A 36 8.45 14.87 0.62
N ARG A 37 8.44 15.77 1.62
CA ARG A 37 8.42 17.21 1.37
C ARG A 37 9.67 17.70 0.63
N GLU A 38 10.83 17.18 0.99
CA GLU A 38 12.11 17.62 0.42
C GLU A 38 12.34 17.10 -0.99
N LEU A 39 12.14 15.80 -1.22
CA LEU A 39 12.49 15.12 -2.48
C LEU A 39 11.33 15.05 -3.47
N ALA A 40 10.13 15.44 -3.04
CA ALA A 40 8.92 15.54 -3.85
C ALA A 40 8.63 14.29 -4.70
N PRO A 41 8.56 13.07 -4.11
CA PRO A 41 7.90 11.94 -4.74
C PRO A 41 6.40 12.25 -4.85
N HIS A 42 5.60 11.28 -5.31
CA HIS A 42 4.15 11.50 -5.44
C HIS A 42 3.41 11.50 -4.08
N GLY A 43 4.00 10.90 -3.02
CA GLY A 43 3.34 10.86 -1.72
C GLY A 43 4.05 10.01 -0.66
N VAL A 44 3.31 9.70 0.40
CA VAL A 44 3.79 8.95 1.56
C VAL A 44 2.77 7.89 1.99
N HIS A 45 3.24 6.75 2.49
CA HIS A 45 2.44 5.74 3.18
C HIS A 45 2.77 5.75 4.68
N LEU A 46 1.76 5.85 5.52
CA LEU A 46 1.90 6.01 6.97
C LEU A 46 1.41 4.76 7.71
N GLY A 47 2.25 4.22 8.56
CA GLY A 47 1.87 3.20 9.53
C GLY A 47 1.16 3.82 10.74
N LYS A 48 0.69 2.96 11.65
CA LYS A 48 -0.06 3.40 12.84
C LYS A 48 0.75 4.18 13.87
N GLU A 49 2.07 4.04 13.85
CA GLU A 49 2.98 4.68 14.80
C GLU A 49 3.71 5.88 14.17
N ASP A 50 3.45 6.13 12.89
CA ASP A 50 4.06 7.18 12.11
C ASP A 50 3.29 8.51 12.32
N MET A 51 3.66 9.56 11.59
CA MET A 51 2.96 10.85 11.67
C MET A 51 1.45 10.69 11.41
N PRO A 52 0.58 11.34 12.20
CA PRO A 52 -0.86 11.31 11.92
C PRO A 52 -1.18 11.82 10.51
N PRO A 53 -2.07 11.17 9.75
CA PRO A 53 -2.32 11.52 8.35
C PRO A 53 -2.89 12.94 8.16
N ARG A 54 -3.62 13.50 9.13
CA ARG A 54 -4.04 14.91 9.11
C ARG A 54 -2.84 15.85 9.10
N GLN A 55 -1.88 15.60 9.97
CA GLN A 55 -0.66 16.40 10.04
C GLN A 55 0.17 16.24 8.75
N ALA A 56 0.31 15.01 8.23
CA ALA A 56 1.00 14.78 6.97
C ALA A 56 0.32 15.54 5.80
N ARG A 57 -1.02 15.59 5.76
CA ARG A 57 -1.77 16.37 4.78
C ARG A 57 -1.51 17.87 4.91
N GLU A 58 -1.45 18.39 6.12
CA GLU A 58 -1.11 19.81 6.38
C GLU A 58 0.31 20.15 5.92
N GLU A 59 1.28 19.25 6.13
CA GLU A 59 2.68 19.46 5.76
C GLU A 59 2.95 19.29 4.25
N LEU A 60 2.27 18.34 3.59
CA LEU A 60 2.52 18.00 2.20
C LEU A 60 1.56 18.68 1.21
N GLY A 61 0.43 19.20 1.71
CA GLY A 61 -0.58 19.84 0.86
C GLY A 61 -1.49 18.85 0.13
N ALA A 62 -2.49 19.39 -0.59
CA ALA A 62 -3.54 18.62 -1.26
C ALA A 62 -3.07 17.78 -2.46
N GLY A 63 -1.90 18.07 -3.01
CA GLY A 63 -1.36 17.37 -4.19
C GLY A 63 -0.62 16.08 -3.87
N ALA A 64 -0.28 15.82 -2.60
CA ALA A 64 0.43 14.60 -2.22
C ALA A 64 -0.50 13.42 -2.03
N ILE A 65 -0.08 12.23 -2.45
CA ILE A 65 -0.79 10.98 -2.17
C ILE A 65 -0.47 10.55 -0.73
N ILE A 66 -1.50 10.33 0.09
CA ILE A 66 -1.35 9.83 1.46
C ILE A 66 -2.07 8.48 1.60
N GLY A 67 -1.28 7.44 1.81
CA GLY A 67 -1.79 6.12 2.17
C GLY A 67 -1.67 5.85 3.67
N VAL A 68 -2.55 5.02 4.23
CA VAL A 68 -2.50 4.64 5.64
C VAL A 68 -2.64 3.14 5.85
N THR A 69 -1.94 2.59 6.84
CA THR A 69 -2.07 1.18 7.23
C THR A 69 -3.29 0.97 8.13
N CYS A 70 -4.16 0.02 7.75
CA CYS A 70 -5.24 -0.51 8.60
C CYS A 70 -5.11 -2.03 8.74
N ASN A 71 -5.51 -2.56 9.91
CA ASN A 71 -5.50 -4.00 10.17
C ASN A 71 -6.88 -4.53 10.57
N THR A 72 -7.81 -3.64 10.92
CA THR A 72 -9.17 -3.95 11.39
C THR A 72 -10.17 -3.02 10.75
N ILE A 73 -11.46 -3.37 10.88
CA ILE A 73 -12.55 -2.47 10.47
C ILE A 73 -12.55 -1.17 11.29
N ASP A 74 -12.21 -1.23 12.58
CA ASP A 74 -12.16 -0.05 13.43
C ASP A 74 -11.07 0.93 12.96
N ASP A 75 -9.92 0.42 12.51
CA ASP A 75 -8.88 1.26 11.90
C ASP A 75 -9.42 2.00 10.66
N ILE A 76 -10.15 1.28 9.81
CA ILE A 76 -10.76 1.87 8.60
C ILE A 76 -11.80 2.93 8.97
N LEU A 77 -12.68 2.63 9.93
CA LEU A 77 -13.68 3.59 10.39
C LEU A 77 -13.06 4.85 11.02
N ALA A 78 -11.90 4.71 11.65
CA ALA A 78 -11.16 5.85 12.21
C ALA A 78 -10.59 6.79 11.13
N THR A 79 -10.47 6.35 9.86
CA THR A 79 -10.05 7.24 8.76
C THR A 79 -11.16 8.16 8.26
N ARG A 80 -12.40 7.97 8.72
CA ARG A 80 -13.55 8.77 8.26
C ARG A 80 -13.32 10.28 8.48
N GLY A 81 -13.50 11.05 7.42
CA GLY A 81 -13.27 12.51 7.45
C GLY A 81 -11.80 12.93 7.55
N ILE A 82 -10.89 12.00 7.29
CA ILE A 82 -9.47 12.30 7.07
C ILE A 82 -9.22 12.27 5.57
N ASP A 83 -8.53 13.26 5.05
CA ASP A 83 -8.18 13.39 3.63
C ASP A 83 -6.99 12.48 3.31
N ILE A 84 -7.29 11.22 3.00
CA ILE A 84 -6.36 10.18 2.58
C ILE A 84 -6.77 9.61 1.22
N ASP A 85 -5.79 9.11 0.48
CA ASP A 85 -6.01 8.65 -0.90
C ASP A 85 -6.19 7.14 -1.01
N TYR A 86 -5.62 6.36 -0.09
CA TYR A 86 -5.83 4.91 -0.05
C TYR A 86 -5.55 4.31 1.32
N ILE A 87 -6.09 3.12 1.53
CA ILE A 87 -5.90 2.30 2.73
C ILE A 87 -5.12 1.05 2.35
N GLY A 88 -3.98 0.81 3.00
CA GLY A 88 -3.26 -0.46 2.97
C GLY A 88 -3.82 -1.41 4.03
N LEU A 89 -4.67 -2.35 3.64
CA LEU A 89 -5.28 -3.31 4.55
C LEU A 89 -4.46 -4.61 4.62
N GLY A 90 -4.06 -5.04 5.80
CA GLY A 90 -3.30 -6.27 5.97
C GLY A 90 -2.90 -6.56 7.42
N PRO A 91 -2.12 -7.62 7.65
CA PRO A 91 -1.52 -8.51 6.64
C PRO A 91 -2.48 -9.62 6.16
N PHE A 92 -2.37 -9.99 4.89
CA PHE A 92 -3.10 -11.13 4.34
C PHE A 92 -2.61 -12.46 4.91
N ARG A 93 -1.28 -12.64 4.98
CA ARG A 93 -0.58 -13.75 5.64
C ARG A 93 0.47 -13.26 6.61
N HIS A 94 0.98 -14.17 7.41
CA HIS A 94 2.15 -13.89 8.23
C HIS A 94 3.33 -13.46 7.34
N THR A 95 4.04 -12.41 7.75
CA THR A 95 5.20 -11.87 7.03
C THR A 95 6.27 -11.48 8.03
N GLU A 96 7.50 -11.82 7.74
CA GLU A 96 8.67 -11.46 8.56
C GLU A 96 9.04 -9.97 8.45
N THR A 97 8.43 -9.25 7.51
CA THR A 97 8.77 -7.86 7.20
C THR A 97 8.31 -6.88 8.29
N LYS A 98 7.33 -7.24 9.13
CA LYS A 98 6.86 -6.40 10.25
C LYS A 98 7.17 -7.03 11.59
N ARG A 99 7.84 -6.29 12.48
CA ARG A 99 8.22 -6.71 13.83
C ARG A 99 7.04 -6.87 14.80
N ARG A 100 5.89 -6.28 14.55
CA ARG A 100 4.66 -6.42 15.34
C ARG A 100 3.61 -7.18 14.54
N LEU A 101 3.12 -8.27 15.12
CA LEU A 101 2.11 -9.15 14.54
C LEU A 101 0.73 -8.54 14.68
N ALA A 102 0.23 -7.91 13.63
CA ALA A 102 -1.20 -7.69 13.48
C ALA A 102 -1.88 -9.04 13.17
N PRO A 103 -3.16 -9.23 13.54
CA PRO A 103 -3.90 -10.44 13.20
C PRO A 103 -3.86 -10.69 11.68
N VAL A 104 -3.55 -11.93 11.29
CA VAL A 104 -3.61 -12.34 9.89
C VAL A 104 -5.07 -12.36 9.44
N LEU A 105 -5.39 -11.67 8.37
CA LEU A 105 -6.77 -11.51 7.90
C LEU A 105 -7.25 -12.70 7.08
N GLY A 106 -6.39 -13.26 6.24
CA GLY A 106 -6.80 -14.28 5.27
C GLY A 106 -7.92 -13.79 4.35
N LEU A 107 -8.39 -14.64 3.46
CA LEU A 107 -9.42 -14.27 2.49
C LEU A 107 -10.76 -13.89 3.15
N GLU A 108 -11.17 -14.62 4.18
CA GLU A 108 -12.44 -14.37 4.88
C GLU A 108 -12.42 -13.06 5.67
N GLY A 109 -11.28 -12.69 6.27
CA GLY A 109 -11.09 -11.40 6.91
C GLY A 109 -11.25 -10.24 5.91
N TYR A 110 -10.66 -10.38 4.71
CA TYR A 110 -10.84 -9.38 3.66
C TYR A 110 -12.29 -9.25 3.23
N LYS A 111 -12.99 -10.36 2.94
CA LYS A 111 -14.42 -10.33 2.58
C LYS A 111 -15.24 -9.60 3.63
N THR A 112 -15.01 -9.91 4.90
CA THR A 112 -15.75 -9.32 6.02
C THR A 112 -15.46 -7.84 6.17
N ILE A 113 -14.18 -7.46 6.21
CA ILE A 113 -13.77 -6.08 6.46
C ILE A 113 -14.14 -5.16 5.29
N VAL A 114 -13.87 -5.58 4.05
CA VAL A 114 -14.17 -4.77 2.86
C VAL A 114 -15.69 -4.55 2.75
N LYS A 115 -16.50 -5.59 2.94
CA LYS A 115 -17.95 -5.46 2.96
C LYS A 115 -18.41 -4.47 4.03
N ALA A 116 -17.96 -4.64 5.28
CA ALA A 116 -18.33 -3.75 6.38
C ALA A 116 -17.88 -2.29 6.13
N ALA A 117 -16.71 -2.07 5.54
CA ALA A 117 -16.23 -0.75 5.18
C ALA A 117 -17.15 -0.08 4.15
N ARG A 118 -17.57 -0.80 3.10
CA ARG A 118 -18.48 -0.28 2.07
C ARG A 118 -19.89 -0.03 2.63
N GLU A 119 -20.42 -0.92 3.46
CA GLU A 119 -21.69 -0.72 4.16
C GLU A 119 -21.67 0.51 5.10
N ALA A 120 -20.50 0.82 5.66
CA ALA A 120 -20.29 2.04 6.45
C ALA A 120 -20.06 3.30 5.62
N GLY A 121 -20.09 3.22 4.29
CA GLY A 121 -19.90 4.37 3.37
C GLY A 121 -18.45 4.80 3.18
N ILE A 122 -17.48 3.94 3.47
CA ILE A 122 -16.07 4.21 3.17
C ILE A 122 -15.83 3.90 1.68
N GLU A 123 -15.59 4.94 0.90
CA GLU A 123 -15.31 4.87 -0.55
C GLU A 123 -13.82 4.84 -0.87
N THR A 124 -12.97 5.23 0.09
CA THR A 124 -11.52 5.24 -0.05
C THR A 124 -11.01 3.92 -0.61
N PRO A 125 -10.13 3.93 -1.64
CA PRO A 125 -9.53 2.74 -2.21
C PRO A 125 -8.84 1.87 -1.15
N ILE A 126 -9.07 0.57 -1.18
CA ILE A 126 -8.45 -0.42 -0.29
C ILE A 126 -7.48 -1.27 -1.09
N VAL A 127 -6.22 -1.28 -0.68
CA VAL A 127 -5.13 -2.07 -1.28
C VAL A 127 -4.78 -3.21 -0.32
N ALA A 128 -4.86 -4.44 -0.77
CA ALA A 128 -4.48 -5.61 0.01
C ALA A 128 -2.95 -5.73 0.10
N ILE A 129 -2.42 -6.04 1.29
CA ILE A 129 -0.97 -6.15 1.53
C ILE A 129 -0.64 -7.27 2.52
N GLY A 130 0.58 -7.80 2.41
CA GLY A 130 1.22 -8.68 3.39
C GLY A 130 1.15 -10.16 3.02
N GLY A 131 2.27 -10.70 2.53
CA GLY A 131 2.43 -12.11 2.21
C GLY A 131 1.61 -12.61 1.00
N ILE A 132 1.27 -11.71 0.08
CA ILE A 132 0.48 -12.02 -1.11
C ILE A 132 1.37 -12.63 -2.20
N THR A 133 0.87 -13.66 -2.86
CA THR A 133 1.49 -14.35 -3.99
C THR A 133 0.63 -14.23 -5.25
N LEU A 134 1.14 -14.69 -6.39
CA LEU A 134 0.41 -14.65 -7.67
C LEU A 134 -0.95 -15.34 -7.61
N ASP A 135 -1.07 -16.46 -6.88
CA ASP A 135 -2.32 -17.23 -6.78
C ASP A 135 -3.39 -16.55 -5.92
N ASP A 136 -3.02 -15.56 -5.14
CA ASP A 136 -3.94 -14.80 -4.30
C ASP A 136 -4.60 -13.61 -5.03
N VAL A 137 -4.08 -13.24 -6.20
CA VAL A 137 -4.51 -12.04 -6.93
C VAL A 137 -6.01 -12.07 -7.21
N GLU A 138 -6.49 -13.10 -7.90
CA GLU A 138 -7.91 -13.21 -8.29
C GLU A 138 -8.83 -13.35 -7.07
N PRO A 139 -8.56 -14.25 -6.10
CA PRO A 139 -9.37 -14.35 -4.88
C PRO A 139 -9.47 -13.04 -4.09
N LEU A 140 -8.35 -12.31 -3.92
CA LEU A 140 -8.35 -11.03 -3.22
C LEU A 140 -9.12 -9.96 -3.97
N MET A 141 -8.92 -9.81 -5.27
CA MET A 141 -9.67 -8.84 -6.07
C MET A 141 -11.17 -9.13 -6.06
N ALA A 142 -11.57 -10.40 -5.95
CA ALA A 142 -12.98 -10.80 -5.80
C ALA A 142 -13.61 -10.36 -4.47
N THR A 143 -12.81 -10.01 -3.44
CA THR A 143 -13.33 -9.46 -2.16
C THR A 143 -13.79 -8.00 -2.27
N GLY A 144 -13.48 -7.32 -3.37
CA GLY A 144 -13.82 -5.90 -3.58
C GLY A 144 -12.70 -4.92 -3.21
N VAL A 145 -11.48 -5.40 -2.95
CA VAL A 145 -10.31 -4.51 -2.85
C VAL A 145 -10.02 -3.85 -4.20
N ASN A 146 -9.37 -2.70 -4.19
CA ASN A 146 -9.07 -1.89 -5.37
C ASN A 146 -7.71 -2.20 -5.98
N GLY A 147 -6.84 -2.88 -5.23
CA GLY A 147 -5.50 -3.22 -5.67
C GLY A 147 -4.77 -4.13 -4.70
N ILE A 148 -3.54 -4.48 -5.08
CA ILE A 148 -2.68 -5.39 -4.33
C ILE A 148 -1.27 -4.80 -4.23
N ALA A 149 -0.67 -4.87 -3.05
CA ALA A 149 0.72 -4.51 -2.80
C ALA A 149 1.55 -5.77 -2.48
N MET A 150 2.58 -6.00 -3.26
CA MET A 150 3.47 -7.16 -3.15
C MET A 150 4.92 -6.72 -3.05
N SER A 151 5.72 -7.44 -2.27
CA SER A 151 7.15 -7.19 -2.13
C SER A 151 7.93 -8.51 -2.18
N GLY A 152 7.90 -9.31 -1.11
CA GLY A 152 8.71 -10.51 -1.00
C GLY A 152 8.53 -11.51 -2.15
N ALA A 153 7.31 -11.70 -2.64
CA ALA A 153 7.04 -12.60 -3.74
C ALA A 153 7.69 -12.14 -5.07
N ILE A 154 7.81 -10.83 -5.27
CA ILE A 154 8.50 -10.26 -6.45
C ILE A 154 10.01 -10.32 -6.27
N ILE A 155 10.52 -9.84 -5.12
CA ILE A 155 11.97 -9.72 -4.87
C ILE A 155 12.65 -11.08 -4.85
N ASN A 156 11.97 -12.12 -4.33
CA ASN A 156 12.51 -13.47 -4.21
C ASN A 156 12.16 -14.39 -5.39
N ALA A 157 11.52 -13.88 -6.43
CA ALA A 157 11.26 -14.65 -7.65
C ALA A 157 12.55 -14.88 -8.44
N ASP A 158 12.67 -16.03 -9.11
CA ASP A 158 13.79 -16.33 -9.99
C ASP A 158 13.92 -15.28 -11.11
N ASP A 159 12.81 -14.79 -11.63
CA ASP A 159 12.70 -13.67 -12.55
C ASP A 159 11.63 -12.68 -12.06
N PRO A 160 12.04 -11.60 -11.34
CA PRO A 160 11.11 -10.60 -10.82
C PRO A 160 10.31 -9.86 -11.90
N MET A 161 10.89 -9.68 -13.09
CA MET A 161 10.22 -9.00 -14.20
C MET A 161 9.09 -9.86 -14.78
N LEU A 162 9.36 -11.13 -15.04
CA LEU A 162 8.36 -12.09 -15.51
C LEU A 162 7.25 -12.29 -14.48
N TYR A 163 7.63 -12.38 -13.19
CA TYR A 163 6.65 -12.51 -12.10
C TYR A 163 5.73 -11.29 -12.03
N THR A 164 6.27 -10.09 -12.12
CA THR A 164 5.50 -8.84 -12.12
C THR A 164 4.58 -8.76 -13.33
N SER A 165 5.06 -9.14 -14.51
CA SER A 165 4.24 -9.20 -15.73
C SER A 165 3.06 -10.15 -15.57
N SER A 166 3.27 -11.33 -14.99
CA SER A 166 2.20 -12.30 -14.70
C SER A 166 1.16 -11.76 -13.73
N VAL A 167 1.59 -11.02 -12.69
CA VAL A 167 0.67 -10.32 -11.76
C VAL A 167 -0.17 -9.29 -12.50
N MET A 168 0.46 -8.47 -13.34
CA MET A 168 -0.23 -7.44 -14.12
C MET A 168 -1.23 -8.03 -15.12
N GLU A 169 -0.88 -9.12 -15.80
CA GLU A 169 -1.79 -9.81 -16.71
C GLU A 169 -3.05 -10.31 -15.99
N ARG A 170 -2.91 -10.91 -14.79
CA ARG A 170 -4.07 -11.32 -13.98
C ARG A 170 -4.94 -10.15 -13.58
N LEU A 171 -4.34 -9.04 -13.09
CA LEU A 171 -5.09 -7.84 -12.71
C LEU A 171 -5.84 -7.22 -13.90
N LEU A 172 -5.20 -7.12 -15.07
CA LEU A 172 -5.82 -6.59 -16.29
C LEU A 172 -6.91 -7.52 -16.84
N GLY A 173 -6.73 -8.83 -16.70
CA GLY A 173 -7.75 -9.83 -17.06
C GLY A 173 -9.03 -9.69 -16.25
N ILE A 174 -8.93 -9.41 -14.95
CA ILE A 174 -10.06 -9.16 -14.06
C ILE A 174 -10.82 -7.91 -14.49
N ASN A 175 -10.12 -6.81 -14.81
CA ASN A 175 -10.72 -5.54 -15.18
C ASN A 175 -11.47 -5.57 -16.52
N LYS A 176 -11.12 -6.48 -17.44
CA LYS A 176 -11.85 -6.66 -18.72
C LYS A 176 -13.17 -7.41 -18.58
N ASN A 177 -13.36 -8.08 -17.43
CA ASN A 177 -14.55 -8.92 -17.17
C ASN A 177 -15.53 -8.23 -16.19
N ARG A 178 -15.27 -6.98 -15.79
CA ARG A 178 -16.17 -6.12 -14.99
C ARG A 178 -16.76 -5.01 -15.85
#